data_5f4e54b124b0709d3e4c0aea3cf1cb29
#
_entry.id   5f4e54b124b0709d3e4c0aea3cf1cb29
#
_cell.length_a   1.000
_cell.length_b   1.000
_cell.length_c   1.000
_cell.angle_alpha   90.00
_cell.angle_beta   90.00
_cell.angle_gamma   90.00
#
_symmetry.space_group_name_H-M   'P 1'
#
loop_
_entity.id
_entity.type
_entity.pdbx_description
1 polymer ?
#
loop_
_entity_poly.entity_id
_entity_poly.type
_entity_poly.pdbx_seq_one_letter_code
_entity_poly.pdbx_strand_id
1 'polypeptide(L)'
;MNKVKIEVIKTHFDEELAREFGVDSVCPMHKVGESFISLGFDKPQGFCDEAWKAIYQYVFALAHNDRENVFYFKDWIKKPGIAINSCNDEIRPVIFKLTRLVSKAQIDDFYKE
;
A
#
# COMPACT_ATOMS: atom_id res chain seq x y z
N MET A 1 -16.41 -7.57 3.90
CA MET A 1 -14.96 -7.40 3.86
C MET A 1 -14.51 -6.21 4.70
N ASN A 2 -13.24 -6.18 5.06
CA ASN A 2 -12.69 -5.09 5.87
C ASN A 2 -12.16 -3.98 4.99
N LYS A 3 -12.22 -2.75 5.47
CA LYS A 3 -11.50 -1.64 4.86
C LYS A 3 -10.01 -1.80 5.16
N VAL A 4 -9.19 -1.24 4.29
CA VAL A 4 -7.74 -1.30 4.45
C VAL A 4 -7.17 0.11 4.37
N LYS A 5 -6.36 0.48 5.35
CA LYS A 5 -5.66 1.75 5.37
C LYS A 5 -4.31 1.58 4.68
N ILE A 6 -3.99 2.49 3.78
CA ILE A 6 -2.72 2.49 3.05
C ILE A 6 -1.97 3.76 3.46
N GLU A 7 -0.83 3.60 4.10
CA GLU A 7 -0.02 4.74 4.55
C GLU A 7 1.33 4.74 3.84
N VAL A 8 1.75 5.92 3.39
CA VAL A 8 3.10 6.12 2.87
C VAL A 8 4.03 6.31 4.06
N ILE A 9 4.85 5.30 4.35
CA ILE A 9 5.71 5.33 5.54
C ILE A 9 7.16 5.68 5.24
N LYS A 10 7.59 5.51 3.99
CA LYS A 10 8.97 5.76 3.64
C LYS A 10 9.12 5.95 2.14
N THR A 11 10.08 6.76 1.74
CA THR A 11 10.51 6.85 0.35
C THR A 11 12.01 6.62 0.32
N HIS A 12 12.47 5.90 -0.69
CA HIS A 12 13.89 5.62 -0.88
C HIS A 12 14.35 6.22 -2.21
N PHE A 13 15.64 6.37 -2.34
CA PHE A 13 16.26 6.88 -3.55
C PHE A 13 17.62 6.23 -3.72
N ASP A 14 17.78 5.44 -4.76
CA ASP A 14 19.05 4.83 -5.10
C ASP A 14 19.86 5.82 -5.94
N GLU A 15 20.79 6.52 -5.33
CA GLU A 15 21.54 7.58 -5.98
C GLU A 15 22.39 7.07 -7.14
N GLU A 16 22.95 5.89 -7.00
CA GLU A 16 23.81 5.32 -8.03
C GLU A 16 23.00 4.99 -9.29
N LEU A 17 21.90 4.27 -9.12
CA LEU A 17 21.02 3.95 -10.25
C LEU A 17 20.38 5.20 -10.84
N ALA A 18 20.01 6.15 -10.00
CA ALA A 18 19.41 7.40 -10.45
C ALA A 18 20.37 8.19 -11.33
N ARG A 19 21.64 8.26 -10.93
CA ARG A 19 22.67 8.95 -11.70
C ARG A 19 22.91 8.28 -13.04
N GLU A 20 22.93 6.94 -13.05
CA GLU A 20 23.16 6.18 -14.27
C GLU A 20 22.00 6.30 -15.25
N PHE A 21 20.77 6.30 -14.76
CA PHE A 21 19.57 6.24 -15.60
C PHE A 21 18.78 7.55 -15.68
N GLY A 22 19.31 8.63 -15.13
CA GLY A 22 18.76 9.97 -15.35
C GLY A 22 17.53 10.31 -14.50
N VAL A 23 17.43 9.77 -13.29
CA VAL A 23 16.36 10.09 -12.36
C VAL A 23 16.85 11.14 -11.38
N ASP A 24 16.13 12.26 -11.24
CA ASP A 24 16.63 13.42 -10.51
C ASP A 24 16.31 13.44 -9.02
N SER A 25 15.22 12.83 -8.59
CA SER A 25 14.78 12.94 -7.20
C SER A 25 13.84 11.80 -6.83
N VAL A 26 13.45 11.76 -5.53
CA VAL A 26 12.44 10.81 -5.05
C VAL A 26 11.13 10.96 -5.82
N CYS A 27 10.28 9.94 -5.73
CA CYS A 27 9.00 9.93 -6.42
C CYS A 27 8.15 11.15 -6.02
N PRO A 28 7.65 11.94 -6.99
CA PRO A 28 6.83 13.10 -6.69
C PRO A 28 5.36 12.78 -6.42
N MET A 29 4.93 11.55 -6.69
CA MET A 29 3.51 11.17 -6.58
C MET A 29 3.03 11.07 -5.15
N HIS A 30 3.88 10.57 -4.25
CA HIS A 30 3.49 10.34 -2.86
C HIS A 30 4.56 10.82 -1.90
N LYS A 31 4.10 11.33 -0.76
CA LYS A 31 4.97 11.83 0.31
C LYS A 31 4.70 11.06 1.60
N VAL A 32 5.73 10.88 2.39
CA VAL A 32 5.62 10.27 3.70
C VAL A 32 4.56 11.00 4.52
N GLY A 33 3.67 10.23 5.14
CA GLY A 33 2.56 10.76 5.93
C GLY A 33 1.22 10.77 5.23
N GLU A 34 1.20 10.64 3.90
CA GLU A 34 -0.07 10.49 3.19
C GLU A 34 -0.74 9.17 3.55
N SER A 35 -2.06 9.17 3.62
CA SER A 35 -2.82 7.96 3.86
C SER A 35 -4.09 7.92 3.02
N PHE A 36 -4.54 6.70 2.75
CA PHE A 36 -5.69 6.42 1.91
C PHE A 36 -6.48 5.28 2.52
N ILE A 37 -7.78 5.21 2.22
CA ILE A 37 -8.63 4.10 2.63
C ILE A 37 -9.15 3.41 1.38
N SER A 38 -8.89 2.11 1.28
CA SER A 38 -9.50 1.25 0.27
C SER A 38 -10.68 0.52 0.90
N LEU A 39 -11.76 0.38 0.14
CA LEU A 39 -12.91 -0.41 0.59
C LEU A 39 -12.65 -1.92 0.51
N GLY A 40 -11.49 -2.31 0.00
CA GLY A 40 -11.05 -3.69 -0.04
C GLY A 40 -10.71 -4.21 -1.43
N PHE A 41 -11.14 -3.50 -2.48
CA PHE A 41 -10.82 -3.88 -3.86
C PHE A 41 -10.64 -2.68 -4.79
N ASP A 42 -10.92 -1.48 -4.34
CA ASP A 42 -10.88 -0.28 -5.15
C ASP A 42 -9.61 0.52 -4.91
N LYS A 43 -9.10 1.12 -5.96
CA LYS A 43 -8.00 2.07 -5.82
C LYS A 43 -8.54 3.37 -5.23
N PRO A 44 -7.99 3.86 -4.10
CA PRO A 44 -8.43 5.14 -3.55
C PRO A 44 -8.17 6.28 -4.54
N GLN A 45 -9.01 7.29 -4.49
CA GLN A 45 -8.84 8.47 -5.34
C GLN A 45 -7.51 9.16 -5.01
N GLY A 46 -6.78 9.55 -6.06
CA GLY A 46 -5.49 10.21 -5.91
C GLY A 46 -4.32 9.27 -5.70
N PHE A 47 -4.56 7.97 -5.64
CA PHE A 47 -3.50 6.99 -5.47
C PHE A 47 -2.85 6.66 -6.82
N CYS A 48 -1.54 6.48 -6.83
CA CYS A 48 -0.77 6.18 -8.04
C CYS A 48 -1.20 4.85 -8.66
N ASP A 49 -1.50 4.86 -9.96
CA ASP A 49 -1.92 3.64 -10.68
C ASP A 49 -0.85 2.56 -10.67
N GLU A 50 0.40 2.93 -10.85
CA GLU A 50 1.49 1.95 -10.89
C GLU A 50 1.75 1.35 -9.51
N ALA A 51 1.64 2.15 -8.45
CA ALA A 51 1.73 1.64 -7.09
C ALA A 51 0.58 0.69 -6.79
N TRP A 52 -0.62 1.02 -7.26
CA TRP A 52 -1.79 0.17 -7.04
C TRP A 52 -1.60 -1.21 -7.69
N LYS A 53 -1.03 -1.26 -8.88
CA LYS A 53 -0.72 -2.53 -9.54
C LYS A 53 0.19 -3.42 -8.71
N ALA A 54 1.09 -2.82 -7.95
CA ALA A 54 2.03 -3.55 -7.12
C ALA A 54 1.40 -4.07 -5.83
N ILE A 55 0.44 -3.34 -5.24
CA ILE A 55 -0.02 -3.62 -3.88
C ILE A 55 -1.46 -4.15 -3.79
N TYR A 56 -2.28 -4.04 -4.86
CA TYR A 56 -3.71 -4.31 -4.73
C TYR A 56 -4.01 -5.74 -4.23
N GLN A 57 -3.22 -6.72 -4.62
CA GLN A 57 -3.42 -8.10 -4.19
C GLN A 57 -3.25 -8.26 -2.68
N TYR A 58 -2.37 -7.47 -2.07
CA TYR A 58 -2.18 -7.48 -0.62
C TYR A 58 -3.32 -6.76 0.10
N VAL A 59 -3.82 -5.69 -0.49
CA VAL A 59 -5.01 -4.99 -0.01
C VAL A 59 -6.20 -5.95 -0.03
N PHE A 60 -6.40 -6.65 -1.15
CA PHE A 60 -7.48 -7.62 -1.31
C PHE A 60 -7.37 -8.74 -0.26
N ALA A 61 -6.18 -9.27 -0.06
CA ALA A 61 -5.96 -10.34 0.91
C ALA A 61 -6.31 -9.90 2.33
N LEU A 62 -5.87 -8.71 2.73
CA LEU A 62 -6.20 -8.17 4.05
C LEU A 62 -7.70 -7.89 4.21
N ALA A 63 -8.34 -7.42 3.14
CA ALA A 63 -9.77 -7.09 3.18
C ALA A 63 -10.65 -8.33 3.32
N HIS A 64 -10.30 -9.41 2.62
CA HIS A 64 -11.14 -10.59 2.49
C HIS A 64 -10.76 -11.73 3.42
N ASN A 65 -9.84 -11.51 4.34
CA ASN A 65 -9.35 -12.54 5.24
C ASN A 65 -9.29 -12.01 6.65
N ASP A 66 -10.06 -12.62 7.54
CA ASP A 66 -10.11 -12.20 8.96
C ASP A 66 -9.04 -12.86 9.82
N ARG A 67 -8.22 -13.72 9.24
CA ARG A 67 -7.13 -14.34 10.00
C ARG A 67 -6.07 -13.30 10.34
N GLU A 68 -5.61 -13.36 11.57
CA GLU A 68 -4.62 -12.42 12.08
C GLU A 68 -3.26 -12.58 11.41
N ASN A 69 -2.96 -13.79 10.93
CA ASN A 69 -1.63 -14.13 10.45
C ASN A 69 -1.51 -14.16 8.93
N VAL A 70 -2.30 -13.39 8.19
CA VAL A 70 -2.25 -13.41 6.73
C VAL A 70 -0.83 -13.15 6.22
N PHE A 71 -0.14 -12.19 6.81
CA PHE A 71 1.26 -11.90 6.47
C PHE A 71 2.18 -12.00 7.69
N TYR A 72 1.69 -12.64 8.74
CA TYR A 72 2.39 -12.77 10.01
C TYR A 72 2.85 -14.20 10.18
N PHE A 73 4.13 -14.46 10.00
CA PHE A 73 4.68 -15.80 10.25
C PHE A 73 6.20 -15.77 10.41
N LYS A 74 6.66 -16.67 11.23
CA LYS A 74 8.09 -16.99 11.50
C LYS A 74 9.01 -15.77 11.57
N ASP A 75 9.79 -15.54 10.54
CA ASP A 75 10.82 -14.54 10.50
C ASP A 75 10.43 -13.33 9.65
N TRP A 76 9.15 -13.20 9.36
CA TRP A 76 8.64 -12.06 8.60
C TRP A 76 7.87 -11.11 9.53
N ILE A 77 6.84 -10.44 9.01
CA ILE A 77 6.13 -9.41 9.77
C ILE A 77 5.50 -10.01 11.04
N LYS A 78 5.80 -9.41 12.18
CA LYS A 78 5.33 -9.87 13.49
C LYS A 78 4.15 -9.07 14.02
N LYS A 79 3.43 -8.38 13.15
CA LYS A 79 2.26 -7.59 13.53
C LYS A 79 1.05 -8.05 12.72
N PRO A 80 0.01 -8.57 13.40
CA PRO A 80 -1.20 -9.07 12.72
C PRO A 80 -1.91 -7.98 11.92
N GLY A 81 -2.49 -8.37 10.80
CA GLY A 81 -3.30 -7.46 9.99
C GLY A 81 -2.53 -6.38 9.25
N ILE A 82 -1.22 -6.54 9.10
CA ILE A 82 -0.36 -5.55 8.47
C ILE A 82 0.44 -6.20 7.34
N ALA A 83 0.60 -5.47 6.24
CA ALA A 83 1.53 -5.82 5.18
C ALA A 83 2.40 -4.60 4.86
N ILE A 84 3.65 -4.82 4.53
CA ILE A 84 4.59 -3.78 4.11
C ILE A 84 4.97 -4.07 2.67
N ASN A 85 4.63 -3.16 1.77
CA ASN A 85 4.84 -3.35 0.34
C ASN A 85 5.38 -2.07 -0.29
N SER A 86 5.93 -2.19 -1.48
CA SER A 86 6.40 -1.02 -2.23
C SER A 86 5.80 -1.00 -3.63
N CYS A 87 5.87 0.16 -4.26
CA CYS A 87 5.63 0.26 -5.70
C CYS A 87 6.76 -0.45 -6.45
N ASN A 88 6.63 -0.54 -7.78
CA ASN A 88 7.60 -1.26 -8.62
C ASN A 88 8.76 -0.41 -9.10
N ASP A 89 8.92 0.81 -8.62
CA ASP A 89 10.04 1.65 -9.00
C ASP A 89 11.25 1.33 -8.13
N GLU A 90 12.24 0.67 -8.73
CA GLU A 90 13.43 0.22 -8.00
C GLU A 90 14.43 1.34 -7.72
N ILE A 91 14.30 2.49 -8.38
CA ILE A 91 15.22 3.61 -8.19
C ILE A 91 14.71 4.55 -7.11
N ARG A 92 13.39 4.76 -7.06
CA ARG A 92 12.76 5.66 -6.09
C ARG A 92 11.50 5.02 -5.50
N PRO A 93 11.66 3.89 -4.80
CA PRO A 93 10.50 3.17 -4.28
C PRO A 93 9.79 3.93 -3.18
N VAL A 94 8.46 3.83 -3.22
CA VAL A 94 7.59 4.33 -2.16
C VAL A 94 7.12 3.13 -1.36
N ILE A 95 7.31 3.18 -0.05
CA ILE A 95 6.97 2.07 0.86
C ILE A 95 5.65 2.36 1.53
N PHE A 96 4.76 1.39 1.46
CA PHE A 96 3.41 1.49 2.03
C PHE A 96 3.22 0.51 3.18
N LYS A 97 2.54 0.97 4.21
CA LYS A 97 2.03 0.12 5.27
C LYS A 97 0.54 -0.07 5.03
N LEU A 98 0.14 -1.32 4.86
CA LEU A 98 -1.26 -1.68 4.67
C LEU A 98 -1.78 -2.24 5.99
N THR A 99 -2.87 -1.68 6.50
CA THR A 99 -3.44 -2.10 7.77
C THR A 99 -4.91 -2.47 7.57
N ARG A 100 -5.26 -3.70 7.93
CA ARG A 100 -6.67 -4.11 7.97
C ARG A 100 -7.35 -3.36 9.11
N LEU A 101 -8.44 -2.67 8.78
CA LEU A 101 -9.23 -1.96 9.77
C LEU A 101 -10.33 -2.86 10.30
N VAL A 102 -10.79 -2.57 11.53
CA VAL A 102 -11.96 -3.28 12.08
C VAL A 102 -13.25 -2.86 11.40
N SER A 103 -13.25 -1.70 10.76
CA SER A 103 -14.41 -1.19 10.00
C SER A 103 -14.65 -2.04 8.76
N LYS A 104 -15.90 -2.43 8.54
CA LYS A 104 -16.29 -3.20 7.36
C LYS A 104 -16.70 -2.27 6.23
N ALA A 105 -16.35 -2.67 5.00
CA ALA A 105 -16.88 -2.03 3.80
C ALA A 105 -18.22 -2.68 3.48
N GLN A 106 -19.21 -1.87 3.18
CA GLN A 106 -20.53 -2.34 2.79
C GLN A 106 -20.70 -2.20 1.28
N ILE A 107 -21.57 -2.98 0.68
CA ILE A 107 -21.84 -2.88 -0.75
C ILE A 107 -22.20 -1.44 -1.11
N ASP A 108 -23.02 -0.80 -0.28
CA ASP A 108 -23.47 0.57 -0.52
C ASP A 108 -22.32 1.57 -0.61
N ASP A 109 -21.17 1.28 0.01
CA ASP A 109 -20.00 2.19 -0.01
C ASP A 109 -19.46 2.39 -1.43
N PHE A 110 -19.68 1.44 -2.32
CA PHE A 110 -19.20 1.52 -3.71
C PHE A 110 -20.03 2.44 -4.58
N TYR A 111 -21.23 2.75 -4.14
CA TYR A 111 -22.17 3.58 -4.89
C TYR A 111 -22.33 4.98 -4.29
N LYS A 112 -21.56 5.28 -3.25
CA LYS A 112 -21.53 6.63 -2.65
C LYS A 112 -20.60 7.53 -3.46
N GLU A 113 -21.01 8.77 -3.62
CA GLU A 113 -20.21 9.79 -4.27
C GLU A 113 -19.57 10.75 -3.28
#